data_1fffb2f503a7714ea22e7e224a795371
#
_entry.id   1fffb2f503a7714ea22e7e224a795371
#
_cell.length_a   1.000
_cell.length_b   1.000
_cell.length_c   1.000
_cell.angle_alpha   90.00
_cell.angle_beta   90.00
_cell.angle_gamma   90.00
#
_symmetry.space_group_name_H-M   'P 1'
#
loop_
_entity.id
_entity.type
_entity.pdbx_description
1 polymer ?
#
loop_
_entity_poly.entity_id
_entity_poly.type
_entity_poly.pdbx_seq_one_letter_code
_entity_poly.pdbx_strand_id
1 'polypeptide(L)'
;MNNTWFVTGIDTDVGKTICTGWLASLWIQKGHQTITQKLVQTGACGYSPDIAMHRKIMGMDFQEDDEGLSAPEIYSYPCSPHLASELDKRPLNLERILQANERLSSRYERVLLEGAGGIMVPLTQELLTIDLIAQKKWPVVFVTSGKLGSISHTLLSFEAMKNRSIELSHLIFNDWHPAQDPIIDEDAFKYIVNRAKEMWPTAQCLRCPKLTL
;
A
#
# COMPACT_ATOMS: atom_id res chain seq x y z
N MET A 1 -0.54 -5.54 -20.30
CA MET A 1 -0.19 -6.27 -19.06
C MET A 1 -0.49 -5.36 -17.89
N ASN A 2 -0.98 -5.91 -16.77
CA ASN A 2 -1.22 -5.08 -15.59
C ASN A 2 0.14 -4.77 -14.93
N ASN A 3 0.54 -3.51 -14.90
CA ASN A 3 1.80 -3.02 -14.32
C ASN A 3 1.57 -2.21 -13.04
N THR A 4 0.42 -2.41 -12.41
CA THR A 4 0.07 -1.83 -11.11
C THR A 4 0.11 -2.89 -10.02
N TRP A 5 0.81 -2.62 -8.91
CA TRP A 5 0.81 -3.39 -7.68
C TRP A 5 0.09 -2.61 -6.60
N PHE A 6 -0.84 -3.27 -5.90
CA PHE A 6 -1.57 -2.62 -4.82
C PHE A 6 -0.85 -2.80 -3.50
N VAL A 7 -0.47 -1.69 -2.86
CA VAL A 7 0.18 -1.71 -1.54
C VAL A 7 -0.87 -1.57 -0.45
N THR A 8 -0.97 -2.58 0.41
CA THR A 8 -1.83 -2.58 1.59
C THR A 8 -1.09 -3.16 2.79
N GLY A 9 -1.74 -3.33 3.90
CA GLY A 9 -1.10 -3.91 5.09
C GLY A 9 -2.11 -4.28 6.15
N ILE A 10 -1.58 -4.71 7.30
CA ILE A 10 -2.38 -5.18 8.42
C ILE A 10 -3.23 -4.08 9.07
N ASP A 11 -2.80 -2.81 8.99
CA ASP A 11 -3.44 -1.70 9.72
C ASP A 11 -3.05 -0.34 9.14
N THR A 12 -3.64 0.74 9.68
CA THR A 12 -3.10 2.11 9.61
C THR A 12 -1.70 2.08 10.26
N ASP A 13 -0.87 3.03 10.12
CA ASP A 13 0.44 3.20 10.79
C ASP A 13 1.43 2.00 10.76
N VAL A 14 1.12 0.92 10.02
CA VAL A 14 2.07 -0.19 9.82
C VAL A 14 3.30 0.21 8.99
N GLY A 15 3.30 1.44 8.44
CA GLY A 15 4.38 2.02 7.65
C GLY A 15 4.27 1.75 6.15
N LYS A 16 3.05 1.63 5.61
CA LYS A 16 2.83 1.47 4.16
C LYS A 16 3.58 2.51 3.36
N THR A 17 3.45 3.79 3.73
CA THR A 17 4.06 4.93 3.04
C THR A 17 5.58 4.80 2.93
N ILE A 18 6.24 4.41 4.02
CA ILE A 18 7.69 4.17 4.02
C ILE A 18 8.05 2.98 3.12
N CYS A 19 7.33 1.87 3.29
CA CYS A 19 7.57 0.64 2.50
C CYS A 19 7.27 0.85 1.01
N THR A 20 6.26 1.64 0.66
CA THR A 20 5.92 1.99 -0.72
C THR A 20 7.05 2.78 -1.38
N GLY A 21 7.49 3.86 -0.75
CA GLY A 21 8.61 4.67 -1.25
C GLY A 21 9.92 3.88 -1.33
N TRP A 22 10.20 3.05 -0.34
CA TRP A 22 11.37 2.19 -0.30
C TRP A 22 11.36 1.14 -1.43
N LEU A 23 10.25 0.42 -1.63
CA LEU A 23 10.15 -0.55 -2.72
C LEU A 23 10.25 0.12 -4.09
N ALA A 24 9.63 1.29 -4.26
CA ALA A 24 9.76 2.08 -5.48
C ALA A 24 11.22 2.47 -5.74
N SER A 25 11.94 2.95 -4.72
CA SER A 25 13.37 3.28 -4.82
C SER A 25 14.21 2.05 -5.21
N LEU A 26 13.95 0.89 -4.63
CA LEU A 26 14.64 -0.36 -5.02
C LEU A 26 14.39 -0.74 -6.50
N TRP A 27 13.17 -0.54 -6.99
CA TRP A 27 12.87 -0.84 -8.39
C TRP A 27 13.52 0.16 -9.34
N ILE A 28 13.58 1.45 -8.98
CA ILE A 28 14.31 2.48 -9.73
C ILE A 28 15.81 2.15 -9.80
N GLN A 29 16.42 1.77 -8.67
CA GLN A 29 17.84 1.35 -8.64
C GLN A 29 18.13 0.13 -9.52
N LYS A 30 17.14 -0.71 -9.77
CA LYS A 30 17.22 -1.85 -10.71
C LYS A 30 16.93 -1.47 -12.16
N GLY A 31 16.75 -0.18 -12.46
CA GLY A 31 16.53 0.35 -13.81
C GLY A 31 15.09 0.38 -14.27
N HIS A 32 14.09 0.15 -13.39
CA HIS A 32 12.67 0.21 -13.76
C HIS A 32 12.11 1.62 -13.61
N GLN A 33 11.41 2.09 -14.63
CA GLN A 33 10.62 3.33 -14.55
C GLN A 33 9.43 3.11 -13.62
N THR A 34 9.54 3.59 -12.38
CA THR A 34 8.59 3.32 -11.31
C THR A 34 8.00 4.61 -10.76
N ILE A 35 6.69 4.60 -10.51
CA ILE A 35 5.97 5.70 -9.86
C ILE A 35 5.07 5.15 -8.75
N THR A 36 4.69 6.02 -7.80
CA THR A 36 3.73 5.70 -6.75
C THR A 36 2.47 6.53 -6.89
N GLN A 37 1.33 5.95 -6.52
CA GLN A 37 0.02 6.59 -6.48
C GLN A 37 -0.63 6.30 -5.12
N LYS A 38 -1.34 7.26 -4.57
CA LYS A 38 -2.23 7.09 -3.41
C LYS A 38 -3.65 6.89 -3.90
N LEU A 39 -4.31 5.81 -3.49
CA LEU A 39 -5.69 5.51 -3.85
C LEU A 39 -6.63 6.62 -3.36
N VAL A 40 -6.57 6.87 -2.06
CA VAL A 40 -7.30 7.94 -1.36
C VAL A 40 -6.41 8.47 -0.25
N GLN A 41 -6.21 9.78 -0.21
CA GLN A 41 -5.59 10.46 0.91
C GLN A 41 -6.67 10.98 1.85
N THR A 42 -6.60 10.64 3.12
CA THR A 42 -7.45 11.19 4.18
C THR A 42 -6.60 11.97 5.18
N GLY A 43 -7.21 12.94 5.86
CA GLY A 43 -6.54 13.79 6.84
C GLY A 43 -5.57 14.81 6.23
N ALA A 44 -5.85 15.30 5.00
CA ALA A 44 -5.00 16.27 4.33
C ALA A 44 -5.82 17.23 3.46
N CYS A 45 -5.25 18.39 3.14
CA CYS A 45 -5.86 19.41 2.29
C CYS A 45 -4.89 19.82 1.20
N GLY A 46 -5.32 19.72 -0.07
CA GLY A 46 -4.60 20.25 -1.22
C GLY A 46 -3.40 19.42 -1.72
N TYR A 47 -2.78 18.59 -0.88
CA TYR A 47 -1.67 17.72 -1.27
C TYR A 47 -1.69 16.42 -0.47
N SER A 48 -0.97 15.40 -0.94
CA SER A 48 -0.83 14.12 -0.25
C SER A 48 0.52 14.05 0.48
N PRO A 49 0.55 14.04 1.83
CA PRO A 49 1.78 13.84 2.59
C PRO A 49 2.40 12.47 2.33
N ASP A 50 1.60 11.44 2.02
CA ASP A 50 2.11 10.12 1.67
C ASP A 50 2.88 10.17 0.35
N ILE A 51 2.35 10.84 -0.68
CA ILE A 51 3.07 11.01 -1.96
C ILE A 51 4.33 11.86 -1.76
N ALA A 52 4.28 12.93 -0.97
CA ALA A 52 5.47 13.73 -0.65
C ALA A 52 6.57 12.87 -0.02
N MET A 53 6.20 11.99 0.92
CA MET A 53 7.15 11.06 1.54
C MET A 53 7.68 10.04 0.53
N HIS A 54 6.83 9.48 -0.34
CA HIS A 54 7.28 8.59 -1.42
C HIS A 54 8.34 9.26 -2.29
N ARG A 55 8.08 10.48 -2.79
CA ARG A 55 9.01 11.23 -3.64
C ARG A 55 10.34 11.48 -2.94
N LYS A 56 10.31 11.88 -1.64
CA LYS A 56 11.52 12.06 -0.83
C LYS A 56 12.36 10.77 -0.77
N ILE A 57 11.73 9.61 -0.49
CA ILE A 57 12.43 8.32 -0.41
C ILE A 57 12.94 7.87 -1.78
N MET A 58 12.20 8.14 -2.85
CA MET A 58 12.56 7.82 -4.23
C MET A 58 13.65 8.76 -4.79
N GLY A 59 13.96 9.87 -4.13
CA GLY A 59 14.88 10.90 -4.63
C GLY A 59 14.33 11.66 -5.84
N MET A 60 12.99 11.79 -5.91
CA MET A 60 12.28 12.49 -6.99
C MET A 60 11.73 13.84 -6.51
N ASP A 61 11.69 14.82 -7.39
CA ASP A 61 11.03 16.09 -7.11
C ASP A 61 9.50 15.93 -7.07
N PHE A 62 8.85 16.65 -6.16
CA PHE A 62 7.41 16.63 -6.01
C PHE A 62 6.67 17.21 -7.23
N GLN A 63 7.34 18.05 -8.01
CA GLN A 63 6.76 18.81 -9.12
C GLN A 63 6.43 17.98 -10.38
N GLU A 64 6.87 16.74 -10.47
CA GLU A 64 6.54 15.88 -11.64
C GLU A 64 5.07 15.39 -11.65
N ASP A 65 4.27 15.84 -10.68
CA ASP A 65 2.89 15.41 -10.51
C ASP A 65 1.87 16.49 -10.87
N ASP A 66 2.16 17.26 -11.90
CA ASP A 66 1.38 18.43 -12.33
C ASP A 66 -0.11 18.14 -12.65
N GLU A 67 -0.51 16.89 -12.78
CA GLU A 67 -1.88 16.54 -13.18
C GLU A 67 -2.72 15.97 -12.01
N GLY A 68 -2.23 15.95 -10.79
CA GLY A 68 -2.92 15.32 -9.65
C GLY A 68 -3.18 13.82 -9.83
N LEU A 69 -2.33 13.15 -10.63
CA LEU A 69 -2.50 11.72 -10.92
C LEU A 69 -2.08 10.84 -9.75
N SER A 70 -1.07 11.30 -8.99
CA SER A 70 -0.54 10.50 -7.88
C SER A 70 -1.43 10.51 -6.65
N ALA A 71 -2.30 11.51 -6.47
CA ALA A 71 -3.28 11.54 -5.39
C ALA A 71 -4.59 12.19 -5.87
N PRO A 72 -5.37 11.51 -6.70
CA PRO A 72 -6.55 12.10 -7.34
C PRO A 72 -7.69 12.41 -6.36
N GLU A 73 -7.74 11.72 -5.22
CA GLU A 73 -8.76 11.91 -4.19
C GLU A 73 -8.12 12.20 -2.83
N ILE A 74 -8.39 13.42 -2.32
CA ILE A 74 -7.87 13.92 -1.04
C ILE A 74 -9.07 14.42 -0.21
N TYR A 75 -9.18 13.97 1.05
CA TYR A 75 -10.21 14.34 2.01
C TYR A 75 -9.60 14.92 3.27
N SER A 76 -10.29 15.90 3.85
CA SER A 76 -9.77 16.68 4.98
C SER A 76 -9.76 15.90 6.31
N TYR A 77 -10.72 14.99 6.52
CA TYR A 77 -10.84 14.27 7.78
C TYR A 77 -9.92 13.04 7.84
N PRO A 78 -9.18 12.83 8.96
CA PRO A 78 -8.30 11.69 9.16
C PRO A 78 -9.05 10.45 9.63
N CYS A 79 -9.89 9.90 8.76
CA CYS A 79 -10.69 8.70 9.02
C CYS A 79 -10.77 7.82 7.78
N SER A 80 -11.57 6.75 7.84
CA SER A 80 -11.76 5.86 6.69
C SER A 80 -12.37 6.60 5.49
N PRO A 81 -12.03 6.22 4.24
CA PRO A 81 -12.47 6.92 3.03
C PRO A 81 -13.99 7.15 2.95
N HIS A 82 -14.79 6.13 3.29
CA HIS A 82 -16.25 6.25 3.25
C HIS A 82 -16.77 7.39 4.16
N LEU A 83 -16.24 7.48 5.40
CA LEU A 83 -16.63 8.52 6.34
C LEU A 83 -16.03 9.88 5.95
N ALA A 84 -14.78 9.92 5.50
CA ALA A 84 -14.15 11.16 5.06
C ALA A 84 -14.90 11.81 3.89
N SER A 85 -15.34 11.00 2.93
CA SER A 85 -16.14 11.46 1.78
C SER A 85 -17.53 12.00 2.20
N GLU A 86 -18.15 11.40 3.22
CA GLU A 86 -19.42 11.86 3.79
C GLU A 86 -19.24 13.20 4.51
N LEU A 87 -18.22 13.33 5.36
CA LEU A 87 -17.94 14.54 6.13
C LEU A 87 -17.55 15.72 5.22
N ASP A 88 -16.77 15.47 4.18
CA ASP A 88 -16.40 16.47 3.17
C ASP A 88 -17.54 16.72 2.15
N LYS A 89 -18.68 16.01 2.27
CA LYS A 89 -19.84 16.10 1.36
C LYS A 89 -19.45 15.94 -0.11
N ARG A 90 -18.46 15.13 -0.39
CA ARG A 90 -17.92 14.87 -1.72
C ARG A 90 -17.74 13.36 -1.90
N PRO A 91 -18.63 12.71 -2.66
CA PRO A 91 -18.54 11.27 -2.92
C PRO A 91 -17.19 10.88 -3.51
N LEU A 92 -16.70 9.70 -3.12
CA LEU A 92 -15.47 9.13 -3.70
C LEU A 92 -15.65 8.91 -5.21
N ASN A 93 -14.78 9.51 -6.01
CA ASN A 93 -14.77 9.32 -7.46
C ASN A 93 -13.79 8.22 -7.85
N LEU A 94 -14.27 6.97 -7.81
CA LEU A 94 -13.46 5.80 -8.17
C LEU A 94 -13.00 5.83 -9.63
N GLU A 95 -13.84 6.34 -10.53
CA GLU A 95 -13.50 6.45 -11.96
C GLU A 95 -12.29 7.37 -12.16
N ARG A 96 -12.25 8.53 -11.50
CA ARG A 96 -11.12 9.45 -11.53
C ARG A 96 -9.83 8.78 -11.04
N ILE A 97 -9.91 7.98 -9.97
CA ILE A 97 -8.75 7.23 -9.46
C ILE A 97 -8.24 6.24 -10.50
N LEU A 98 -9.14 5.48 -11.10
CA LEU A 98 -8.79 4.46 -12.09
C LEU A 98 -8.23 5.07 -13.37
N GLN A 99 -8.81 6.17 -13.87
CA GLN A 99 -8.29 6.91 -15.01
C GLN A 99 -6.88 7.46 -14.74
N ALA A 100 -6.64 7.99 -13.53
CA ALA A 100 -5.31 8.43 -13.12
C ALA A 100 -4.31 7.27 -13.10
N ASN A 101 -4.72 6.10 -12.56
CA ASN A 101 -3.89 4.89 -12.58
C ASN A 101 -3.55 4.43 -13.99
N GLU A 102 -4.52 4.43 -14.91
CA GLU A 102 -4.31 4.08 -16.32
C GLU A 102 -3.30 5.02 -17.00
N ARG A 103 -3.40 6.33 -16.73
CA ARG A 103 -2.44 7.32 -17.26
C ARG A 103 -1.02 7.09 -16.71
N LEU A 104 -0.88 6.83 -15.40
CA LEU A 104 0.42 6.49 -14.82
C LEU A 104 0.95 5.18 -15.40
N SER A 105 0.11 4.16 -15.53
CA SER A 105 0.47 2.86 -16.11
C SER A 105 0.87 2.93 -17.59
N SER A 106 0.43 3.95 -18.32
CA SER A 106 0.87 4.18 -19.70
C SER A 106 2.23 4.87 -19.81
N ARG A 107 2.69 5.55 -18.75
CA ARG A 107 3.94 6.32 -18.69
C ARG A 107 5.08 5.58 -18.02
N TYR A 108 4.74 4.69 -17.06
CA TYR A 108 5.71 4.01 -16.22
C TYR A 108 5.61 2.49 -16.36
N GLU A 109 6.73 1.80 -16.24
CA GLU A 109 6.77 0.33 -16.26
C GLU A 109 6.12 -0.29 -15.02
N ARG A 110 6.15 0.44 -13.89
CA ARG A 110 5.63 -0.02 -12.61
C ARG A 110 4.93 1.09 -11.85
N VAL A 111 3.72 0.79 -11.37
CA VAL A 111 2.94 1.68 -10.53
C VAL A 111 2.67 0.99 -9.19
N LEU A 112 3.09 1.60 -8.08
CA LEU A 112 2.72 1.18 -6.73
C LEU A 112 1.54 2.02 -6.27
N LEU A 113 0.34 1.42 -6.22
CA LEU A 113 -0.90 2.06 -5.78
C LEU A 113 -1.13 1.78 -4.31
N GLU A 114 -0.88 2.78 -3.44
CA GLU A 114 -1.04 2.63 -2.00
C GLU A 114 -2.49 2.87 -1.55
N GLY A 115 -3.04 1.91 -0.81
CA GLY A 115 -4.34 2.02 -0.15
C GLY A 115 -4.33 2.89 1.11
N ALA A 116 -5.51 3.16 1.67
CA ALA A 116 -5.70 3.81 2.95
C ALA A 116 -6.06 2.75 4.02
N GLY A 117 -5.35 2.76 5.15
CA GLY A 117 -5.59 1.79 6.24
C GLY A 117 -5.26 0.34 5.87
N GLY A 118 -5.95 -0.60 6.49
CA GLY A 118 -5.79 -2.03 6.25
C GLY A 118 -6.61 -2.52 5.04
N ILE A 119 -6.41 -3.79 4.67
CA ILE A 119 -6.99 -4.38 3.45
C ILE A 119 -8.54 -4.43 3.44
N MET A 120 -9.18 -4.43 4.62
CA MET A 120 -10.64 -4.49 4.77
C MET A 120 -11.29 -3.12 4.96
N VAL A 121 -10.55 -2.01 4.82
CA VAL A 121 -11.08 -0.66 4.97
C VAL A 121 -12.14 -0.38 3.90
N PRO A 122 -13.33 0.16 4.28
CA PRO A 122 -14.35 0.55 3.33
C PRO A 122 -13.96 1.82 2.56
N LEU A 123 -14.02 1.73 1.24
CA LEU A 123 -13.87 2.86 0.33
C LEU A 123 -15.20 3.64 0.21
N THR A 124 -16.30 2.91 0.11
CA THR A 124 -17.69 3.41 0.19
C THR A 124 -18.49 2.52 1.15
N GLN A 125 -19.78 2.76 1.30
CA GLN A 125 -20.66 1.88 2.09
C GLN A 125 -20.77 0.47 1.50
N GLU A 126 -20.60 0.32 0.18
CA GLU A 126 -20.80 -0.92 -0.55
C GLU A 126 -19.49 -1.59 -1.01
N LEU A 127 -18.35 -0.85 -1.01
CA LEU A 127 -17.09 -1.31 -1.59
C LEU A 127 -15.97 -1.31 -0.57
N LEU A 128 -15.42 -2.49 -0.29
CA LEU A 128 -14.19 -2.63 0.49
C LEU A 128 -12.95 -2.53 -0.40
N THR A 129 -11.83 -2.10 0.18
CA THR A 129 -10.53 -2.07 -0.50
C THR A 129 -10.17 -3.42 -1.12
N ILE A 130 -10.37 -4.52 -0.38
CA ILE A 130 -10.06 -5.88 -0.84
C ILE A 130 -10.89 -6.28 -2.07
N ASP A 131 -12.15 -5.83 -2.14
CA ASP A 131 -13.02 -6.18 -3.26
C ASP A 131 -12.62 -5.42 -4.54
N LEU A 132 -12.16 -4.17 -4.41
CA LEU A 132 -11.55 -3.44 -5.53
C LEU A 132 -10.29 -4.13 -6.04
N ILE A 133 -9.41 -4.58 -5.15
CA ILE A 133 -8.19 -5.33 -5.51
C ILE A 133 -8.54 -6.58 -6.31
N ALA A 134 -9.51 -7.35 -5.82
CA ALA A 134 -9.97 -8.59 -6.47
C ALA A 134 -10.58 -8.32 -7.86
N GLN A 135 -11.45 -7.31 -7.97
CA GLN A 135 -12.07 -6.89 -9.23
C GLN A 135 -11.04 -6.48 -10.29
N LYS A 136 -10.01 -5.74 -9.88
CA LYS A 136 -8.93 -5.26 -10.75
C LYS A 136 -7.81 -6.28 -10.98
N LYS A 137 -7.82 -7.38 -10.23
CA LYS A 137 -6.78 -8.41 -10.27
C LYS A 137 -5.38 -7.84 -10.07
N TRP A 138 -5.24 -6.83 -9.21
CA TRP A 138 -3.95 -6.27 -8.88
C TRP A 138 -3.16 -7.21 -7.97
N PRO A 139 -1.92 -7.56 -8.30
CA PRO A 139 -1.05 -8.25 -7.36
C PRO A 139 -0.76 -7.35 -6.14
N VAL A 140 -0.74 -7.96 -4.96
CA VAL A 140 -0.61 -7.24 -3.70
C VAL A 140 0.83 -7.20 -3.23
N VAL A 141 1.25 -6.01 -2.78
CA VAL A 141 2.38 -5.79 -1.87
C VAL A 141 1.79 -5.63 -0.47
N PHE A 142 2.03 -6.59 0.41
CA PHE A 142 1.44 -6.62 1.74
C PHE A 142 2.46 -6.22 2.81
N VAL A 143 2.14 -5.20 3.60
CA VAL A 143 3.01 -4.67 4.66
C VAL A 143 2.57 -5.18 6.03
N THR A 144 3.50 -5.74 6.78
CA THR A 144 3.36 -6.18 8.16
C THR A 144 4.55 -5.71 9.01
N SER A 145 4.59 -6.04 10.29
CA SER A 145 5.67 -5.64 11.21
C SER A 145 5.87 -6.65 12.34
N GLY A 146 6.86 -6.44 13.19
CA GLY A 146 7.11 -7.23 14.40
C GLY A 146 6.23 -6.87 15.60
N LYS A 147 5.39 -5.81 15.50
CA LYS A 147 4.52 -5.38 16.60
C LYS A 147 3.63 -6.53 17.07
N LEU A 148 3.44 -6.64 18.39
CA LEU A 148 2.55 -7.64 18.98
C LEU A 148 1.13 -7.55 18.37
N GLY A 149 0.59 -8.70 17.96
CA GLY A 149 -0.68 -8.81 17.23
C GLY A 149 -0.51 -8.88 15.69
N SER A 150 0.63 -8.50 15.12
CA SER A 150 0.85 -8.50 13.67
C SER A 150 0.71 -9.88 13.04
N ILE A 151 1.12 -10.97 13.73
CA ILE A 151 0.93 -12.34 13.22
C ILE A 151 -0.56 -12.58 12.95
N SER A 152 -1.42 -12.34 13.96
CA SER A 152 -2.86 -12.56 13.86
C SER A 152 -3.47 -11.73 12.73
N HIS A 153 -3.20 -10.43 12.68
CA HIS A 153 -3.72 -9.53 11.64
C HIS A 153 -3.23 -9.91 10.23
N THR A 154 -1.97 -10.37 10.12
CA THR A 154 -1.42 -10.84 8.85
C THR A 154 -2.16 -12.10 8.36
N LEU A 155 -2.34 -13.08 9.24
CA LEU A 155 -3.01 -14.33 8.87
C LEU A 155 -4.47 -14.13 8.50
N LEU A 156 -5.22 -13.30 9.25
CA LEU A 156 -6.59 -12.93 8.90
C LEU A 156 -6.66 -12.25 7.52
N SER A 157 -5.69 -11.37 7.22
CA SER A 157 -5.61 -10.71 5.92
C SER A 157 -5.29 -11.70 4.81
N PHE A 158 -4.37 -12.65 5.06
CA PHE A 158 -4.04 -13.71 4.09
C PHE A 158 -5.24 -14.60 3.77
N GLU A 159 -6.02 -15.01 4.78
CA GLU A 159 -7.25 -15.76 4.58
C GLU A 159 -8.26 -14.97 3.73
N ALA A 160 -8.44 -13.67 4.03
CA ALA A 160 -9.32 -12.82 3.26
C ALA A 160 -8.89 -12.68 1.79
N MET A 161 -7.56 -12.58 1.54
CA MET A 161 -6.98 -12.54 0.19
C MET A 161 -7.16 -13.87 -0.56
N LYS A 162 -6.91 -15.01 0.11
CA LYS A 162 -7.08 -16.34 -0.50
C LYS A 162 -8.52 -16.60 -0.91
N ASN A 163 -9.46 -16.26 -0.06
CA ASN A 163 -10.90 -16.43 -0.34
C ASN A 163 -11.36 -15.61 -1.56
N ARG A 164 -10.58 -14.61 -1.99
CA ARG A 164 -10.84 -13.78 -3.18
C ARG A 164 -9.86 -14.01 -4.32
N SER A 165 -9.05 -15.06 -4.25
CA SER A 165 -8.04 -15.40 -5.25
C SER A 165 -7.07 -14.24 -5.57
N ILE A 166 -6.75 -13.43 -4.57
CA ILE A 166 -5.81 -12.31 -4.70
C ILE A 166 -4.38 -12.85 -4.62
N GLU A 167 -3.53 -12.43 -5.56
CA GLU A 167 -2.12 -12.78 -5.61
C GLU A 167 -1.31 -11.93 -4.63
N LEU A 168 -0.48 -12.56 -3.80
CA LEU A 168 0.56 -11.90 -3.04
C LEU A 168 1.85 -11.87 -3.87
N SER A 169 2.23 -10.70 -4.36
CA SER A 169 3.48 -10.49 -5.09
C SER A 169 4.66 -10.28 -4.13
N HIS A 170 4.48 -9.40 -3.16
CA HIS A 170 5.50 -9.08 -2.16
C HIS A 170 4.90 -9.06 -0.75
N LEU A 171 5.63 -9.63 0.20
CA LEU A 171 5.45 -9.43 1.62
C LEU A 171 6.58 -8.52 2.10
N ILE A 172 6.26 -7.40 2.75
CA ILE A 172 7.23 -6.51 3.36
C ILE A 172 7.04 -6.50 4.87
N PHE A 173 8.08 -6.94 5.58
CA PHE A 173 8.17 -6.81 7.02
C PHE A 173 8.90 -5.51 7.36
N ASN A 174 8.19 -4.60 8.05
CA ASN A 174 8.68 -3.26 8.34
C ASN A 174 9.41 -3.20 9.68
N ASP A 175 10.73 -2.98 9.63
CA ASP A 175 11.57 -2.89 10.82
C ASP A 175 11.45 -1.55 11.58
N TRP A 176 10.59 -0.62 11.15
CA TRP A 176 10.28 0.61 11.88
C TRP A 176 9.42 0.35 13.13
N HIS A 177 8.66 -0.74 13.13
CA HIS A 177 7.80 -1.17 14.23
C HIS A 177 8.18 -2.58 14.66
N PRO A 178 9.42 -2.77 15.19
CA PRO A 178 9.86 -4.07 15.65
C PRO A 178 9.10 -4.50 16.91
N ALA A 179 9.15 -5.78 17.26
CA ALA A 179 8.84 -6.23 18.59
C ALA A 179 9.84 -5.61 19.61
N GLN A 180 9.43 -5.57 20.88
CA GLN A 180 10.33 -5.07 21.95
C GLN A 180 11.55 -5.98 22.14
N ASP A 181 11.40 -7.28 21.85
CA ASP A 181 12.44 -8.29 21.97
C ASP A 181 12.83 -8.77 20.55
N PRO A 182 14.14 -8.75 20.19
CA PRO A 182 14.62 -9.26 18.92
C PRO A 182 14.28 -10.72 18.62
N ILE A 183 14.16 -11.56 19.65
CA ILE A 183 13.76 -12.97 19.48
C ILE A 183 12.32 -13.05 19.01
N ILE A 184 11.44 -12.24 19.59
CA ILE A 184 10.02 -12.17 19.21
C ILE A 184 9.89 -11.62 17.78
N ASP A 185 10.68 -10.61 17.44
CA ASP A 185 10.68 -9.99 16.11
C ASP A 185 11.09 -10.98 15.02
N GLU A 186 12.19 -11.70 15.26
CA GLU A 186 12.72 -12.69 14.32
C GLU A 186 11.79 -13.90 14.17
N ASP A 187 11.18 -14.37 15.25
CA ASP A 187 10.19 -15.45 15.23
C ASP A 187 8.95 -15.05 14.43
N ALA A 188 8.42 -13.85 14.70
CA ALA A 188 7.28 -13.30 13.96
C ALA A 188 7.58 -13.18 12.45
N PHE A 189 8.76 -12.68 12.09
CA PHE A 189 9.21 -12.62 10.70
C PHE A 189 9.22 -14.00 10.04
N LYS A 190 9.92 -14.96 10.65
CA LYS A 190 10.03 -16.33 10.12
C LYS A 190 8.67 -16.99 9.98
N TYR A 191 7.83 -16.88 10.98
CA TYR A 191 6.49 -17.48 10.97
C TYR A 191 5.64 -16.91 9.83
N ILE A 192 5.58 -15.57 9.71
CA ILE A 192 4.79 -14.90 8.68
C ILE A 192 5.32 -15.23 7.28
N VAL A 193 6.63 -15.24 7.08
CA VAL A 193 7.27 -15.60 5.79
C VAL A 193 6.94 -17.03 5.40
N ASN A 194 7.03 -17.98 6.31
CA ASN A 194 6.70 -19.38 6.05
C ASN A 194 5.25 -19.52 5.62
N ARG A 195 4.31 -18.88 6.33
CA ARG A 195 2.87 -18.90 5.96
C ARG A 195 2.62 -18.24 4.61
N ALA A 196 3.29 -17.12 4.30
CA ALA A 196 3.18 -16.48 2.99
C ALA A 196 3.67 -17.41 1.87
N LYS A 197 4.81 -18.08 2.07
CA LYS A 197 5.39 -19.01 1.07
C LYS A 197 4.55 -20.27 0.88
N GLU A 198 3.91 -20.79 1.92
CA GLU A 198 2.98 -21.92 1.80
C GLU A 198 1.74 -21.53 0.95
N MET A 199 1.24 -20.32 1.13
CA MET A 199 0.05 -19.84 0.43
C MET A 199 0.36 -19.29 -0.97
N TRP A 200 1.50 -18.63 -1.14
CA TRP A 200 1.98 -18.03 -2.39
C TRP A 200 3.48 -18.32 -2.58
N PRO A 201 3.84 -19.47 -3.15
CA PRO A 201 5.26 -19.88 -3.28
C PRO A 201 6.15 -18.89 -4.03
N THR A 202 5.57 -18.11 -4.95
CA THR A 202 6.27 -17.11 -5.77
C THR A 202 6.43 -15.75 -5.10
N ALA A 203 5.73 -15.49 -3.98
CA ALA A 203 5.79 -14.21 -3.29
C ALA A 203 7.23 -13.87 -2.86
N GLN A 204 7.67 -12.64 -3.10
CA GLN A 204 8.94 -12.14 -2.60
C GLN A 204 8.75 -11.63 -1.17
N CYS A 205 9.60 -12.09 -0.24
CA CYS A 205 9.55 -11.67 1.15
C CYS A 205 10.76 -10.80 1.45
N LEU A 206 10.52 -9.57 1.89
CA LEU A 206 11.53 -8.54 2.10
C LEU A 206 11.42 -7.96 3.51
N ARG A 207 12.52 -7.47 4.07
CA ARG A 207 12.53 -6.59 5.25
C ARG A 207 12.82 -5.17 4.81
N CYS A 208 11.94 -4.24 5.15
CA CYS A 208 12.17 -2.82 4.97
C CYS A 208 12.96 -2.29 6.17
N PRO A 209 14.21 -1.87 6.00
CA PRO A 209 15.02 -1.41 7.11
C PRO A 209 14.54 -0.06 7.62
N LYS A 210 14.99 0.32 8.81
CA LYS A 210 14.79 1.67 9.32
C LYS A 210 15.56 2.67 8.46
N LEU A 211 14.84 3.52 7.72
CA LEU A 211 15.44 4.52 6.83
C LEU A 211 15.87 5.76 7.63
N THR A 212 16.99 6.36 7.24
CA THR A 212 17.36 7.72 7.67
C THR A 212 16.75 8.70 6.66
N LEU A 213 15.73 9.45 7.06
CA LEU A 213 14.93 10.33 6.20
C LEU A 213 15.29 11.81 6.40
#